data_07c3adc39ef41dc7f5e4d6c54530f419
#
_entry.id   07c3adc39ef41dc7f5e4d6c54530f419
#
_cell.length_a   1.000
_cell.length_b   1.000
_cell.length_c   1.000
_cell.angle_alpha   90.00
_cell.angle_beta   90.00
_cell.angle_gamma   90.00
#
_symmetry.space_group_name_H-M   'P 1'
#
loop_
_entity.id
_entity.type
_entity.pdbx_description
1 polymer ?
#
loop_
_entity_poly.entity_id
_entity_poly.type
_entity_poly.pdbx_seq_one_letter_code
_entity_poly.pdbx_strand_id
1 'polypeptide(L)'
;RVAMLSTGDELVMPGEVAPDAMKPGAIYNSNRFFMRALLHRLGCEVNDLGIVPDNREATIAALRDAAETSDLIITTGGVSVGEEDHIRAALQSLGELQLWSLSMKPGKPFAYGSIARGNGQGACHVTGLPGNPVSSFLTFLMLVRPFLLTLQGATRVAPEPVKMRADFDWPRADKRREFLRARRNAA
;
A
#
# COMPACT_ATOMS: atom_id res chain seq x y z
N ARG A 1 13.78 4.19 -7.17
CA ARG A 1 13.81 2.81 -6.64
C ARG A 1 12.72 2.64 -5.60
N VAL A 2 11.99 1.53 -5.63
CA VAL A 2 10.87 1.24 -4.73
C VAL A 2 11.08 -0.12 -4.07
N ALA A 3 11.13 -0.18 -2.74
CA ALA A 3 11.02 -1.43 -2.02
C ALA A 3 9.54 -1.75 -1.76
N MET A 4 9.17 -3.02 -1.82
CA MET A 4 7.83 -3.47 -1.46
C MET A 4 7.89 -4.70 -0.56
N LEU A 5 6.99 -4.74 0.43
CA LEU A 5 6.84 -5.86 1.34
C LEU A 5 5.37 -6.06 1.75
N SER A 6 5.06 -7.24 2.21
CA SER A 6 3.76 -7.54 2.82
C SER A 6 3.98 -8.03 4.25
N THR A 7 3.06 -7.74 5.16
CA THR A 7 3.02 -8.29 6.52
C THR A 7 1.65 -8.90 6.78
N GLY A 8 1.62 -9.93 7.58
CA GLY A 8 0.43 -10.66 8.00
C GLY A 8 0.72 -12.14 8.11
N ASP A 9 0.47 -12.71 9.29
CA ASP A 9 0.72 -14.14 9.58
C ASP A 9 -0.23 -15.06 8.81
N GLU A 10 -1.33 -14.51 8.27
CA GLU A 10 -2.24 -15.21 7.38
C GLU A 10 -1.69 -15.40 5.96
N LEU A 11 -0.63 -14.68 5.59
CA LEU A 11 -0.16 -14.65 4.22
C LEU A 11 0.75 -15.84 3.88
N VAL A 12 0.46 -16.49 2.76
CA VAL A 12 1.33 -17.51 2.16
C VAL A 12 1.60 -17.18 0.70
N MET A 13 2.72 -17.63 0.19
CA MET A 13 3.04 -17.42 -1.23
C MET A 13 2.34 -18.47 -2.11
N PRO A 14 1.74 -18.06 -3.24
CA PRO A 14 1.27 -19.00 -4.24
C PRO A 14 2.40 -19.92 -4.71
N GLY A 15 2.14 -21.23 -4.70
CA GLY A 15 3.11 -22.26 -5.07
C GLY A 15 3.95 -22.82 -3.93
N GLU A 16 4.02 -22.17 -2.77
CA GLU A 16 4.73 -22.70 -1.59
C GLU A 16 3.87 -23.68 -0.78
N VAL A 17 2.56 -23.41 -0.70
CA VAL A 17 1.60 -24.23 0.04
C VAL A 17 0.44 -24.58 -0.88
N ALA A 18 0.12 -25.86 -1.01
CA ALA A 18 -1.04 -26.31 -1.76
C ALA A 18 -2.36 -25.89 -1.06
N PRO A 19 -3.46 -25.65 -1.80
CA PRO A 19 -4.70 -25.17 -1.21
C PRO A 19 -5.28 -26.04 -0.09
N ASP A 20 -5.12 -27.36 -0.22
CA ASP A 20 -5.55 -28.38 0.74
C ASP A 20 -4.64 -28.50 1.97
N ALA A 21 -3.41 -27.97 1.90
CA ALA A 21 -2.44 -27.91 3.00
C ALA A 21 -2.40 -26.57 3.70
N MET A 22 -3.21 -25.60 3.29
CA MET A 22 -3.26 -24.28 3.94
C MET A 22 -3.85 -24.36 5.34
N LYS A 23 -3.23 -23.66 6.28
CA LYS A 23 -3.80 -23.50 7.64
C LYS A 23 -5.14 -22.76 7.58
N PRO A 24 -6.08 -23.04 8.50
CA PRO A 24 -7.31 -22.27 8.62
C PRO A 24 -7.01 -20.76 8.75
N GLY A 25 -7.66 -19.94 7.94
CA GLY A 25 -7.44 -18.49 7.92
C GLY A 25 -6.30 -18.00 7.04
N ALA A 26 -5.42 -18.89 6.55
CA ALA A 26 -4.36 -18.49 5.62
C ALA A 26 -4.93 -18.10 4.24
N ILE A 27 -4.32 -17.11 3.62
CA ILE A 27 -4.68 -16.61 2.29
C ILE A 27 -3.43 -16.42 1.43
N TYR A 28 -3.57 -16.55 0.12
CA TYR A 28 -2.47 -16.24 -0.78
C TYR A 28 -2.20 -14.73 -0.87
N ASN A 29 -0.93 -14.35 -0.82
CA ASN A 29 -0.50 -12.97 -0.99
C ASN A 29 -0.71 -12.50 -2.44
N SER A 30 -1.90 -12.02 -2.75
CA SER A 30 -2.24 -11.49 -4.08
C SER A 30 -1.73 -10.06 -4.28
N ASN A 31 -1.60 -9.27 -3.21
CA ASN A 31 -1.18 -7.87 -3.28
C ASN A 31 0.21 -7.71 -3.90
N ARG A 32 1.14 -8.58 -3.57
CA ARG A 32 2.50 -8.58 -4.10
C ARG A 32 2.54 -8.55 -5.63
N PHE A 33 1.73 -9.36 -6.27
CA PHE A 33 1.77 -9.53 -7.73
C PHE A 33 1.23 -8.32 -8.48
N PHE A 34 0.06 -7.83 -8.13
CA PHE A 34 -0.49 -6.67 -8.80
C PHE A 34 0.31 -5.39 -8.49
N MET A 35 0.80 -5.25 -7.26
CA MET A 35 1.60 -4.10 -6.86
C MET A 35 2.91 -4.04 -7.65
N ARG A 36 3.62 -5.15 -7.72
CA ARG A 36 4.84 -5.28 -8.52
C ARG A 36 4.58 -4.95 -9.99
N ALA A 37 3.49 -5.47 -10.56
CA ALA A 37 3.12 -5.19 -11.95
C ALA A 37 2.83 -3.69 -12.19
N LEU A 38 2.12 -3.03 -11.26
CA LEU A 38 1.84 -1.60 -11.34
C LEU A 38 3.12 -0.75 -11.24
N LEU A 39 4.02 -1.10 -10.32
CA LEU A 39 5.30 -0.40 -10.15
C LEU A 39 6.18 -0.52 -11.39
N HIS A 40 6.34 -1.71 -11.95
CA HIS A 40 7.07 -1.89 -13.21
C HIS A 40 6.45 -1.09 -14.36
N ARG A 41 5.12 -1.06 -14.46
CA ARG A 41 4.41 -0.25 -15.47
C ARG A 41 4.66 1.25 -15.32
N LEU A 42 4.95 1.72 -14.11
CA LEU A 42 5.36 3.10 -13.83
C LEU A 42 6.87 3.34 -14.01
N GLY A 43 7.63 2.35 -14.50
CA GLY A 43 9.06 2.48 -14.72
C GLY A 43 9.91 2.40 -13.46
N CYS A 44 9.35 1.89 -12.34
CA CYS A 44 10.09 1.76 -11.10
C CYS A 44 11.04 0.54 -11.13
N GLU A 45 12.24 0.73 -10.60
CA GLU A 45 13.11 -0.36 -10.17
C GLU A 45 12.59 -0.89 -8.83
N VAL A 46 12.17 -2.17 -8.80
CA VAL A 46 11.47 -2.76 -7.66
C VAL A 46 12.36 -3.73 -6.90
N ASN A 47 12.58 -3.46 -5.62
CA ASN A 47 13.15 -4.40 -4.65
C ASN A 47 12.01 -5.07 -3.87
N ASP A 48 11.76 -6.34 -4.17
CA ASP A 48 10.66 -7.12 -3.59
C ASP A 48 11.16 -7.94 -2.39
N LEU A 49 10.82 -7.50 -1.19
CA LEU A 49 11.23 -8.12 0.09
C LEU A 49 10.32 -9.28 0.52
N GLY A 50 9.26 -9.56 -0.25
CA GLY A 50 8.35 -10.68 0.05
C GLY A 50 7.44 -10.44 1.24
N ILE A 51 7.24 -11.49 2.05
CA ILE A 51 6.47 -11.44 3.29
C ILE A 51 7.46 -11.28 4.46
N VAL A 52 7.33 -10.17 5.17
CA VAL A 52 8.09 -9.92 6.41
C VAL A 52 7.26 -10.44 7.59
N PRO A 53 7.86 -11.15 8.55
CA PRO A 53 7.15 -11.62 9.74
C PRO A 53 6.42 -10.49 10.46
N ASP A 54 5.19 -10.74 10.90
CA ASP A 54 4.33 -9.72 11.52
C ASP A 54 4.71 -9.50 12.99
N ASN A 55 5.92 -8.99 13.18
CA ASN A 55 6.42 -8.56 14.47
C ASN A 55 7.23 -7.26 14.34
N ARG A 56 7.38 -6.56 15.46
CA ARG A 56 7.98 -5.23 15.50
C ARG A 56 9.44 -5.23 15.06
N GLU A 57 10.23 -6.17 15.53
CA GLU A 57 11.67 -6.23 15.26
C GLU A 57 11.96 -6.48 13.79
N ALA A 58 11.30 -7.47 13.18
CA ALA A 58 11.43 -7.79 11.76
C ALA A 58 10.96 -6.61 10.89
N THR A 59 9.86 -5.96 11.26
CA THR A 59 9.35 -4.78 10.55
C THR A 59 10.34 -3.61 10.61
N ILE A 60 10.88 -3.30 11.79
CA ILE A 60 11.88 -2.23 11.95
C ILE A 60 13.13 -2.53 11.12
N ALA A 61 13.65 -3.77 11.17
CA ALA A 61 14.82 -4.16 10.41
C ALA A 61 14.58 -4.01 8.90
N ALA A 62 13.49 -4.57 8.39
CA ALA A 62 13.15 -4.50 6.96
C ALA A 62 12.97 -3.06 6.47
N LEU A 63 12.30 -2.18 7.23
CA LEU A 63 12.13 -0.79 6.85
C LEU A 63 13.44 0.00 6.89
N ARG A 64 14.29 -0.22 7.89
CA ARG A 64 15.59 0.43 8.00
C ARG A 64 16.50 0.07 6.83
N ASP A 65 16.64 -1.23 6.56
CA ASP A 65 17.53 -1.72 5.50
C ASP A 65 17.05 -1.28 4.11
N ALA A 66 15.73 -1.31 3.87
CA ALA A 66 15.14 -0.85 2.63
C ALA A 66 15.29 0.66 2.43
N ALA A 67 15.25 1.46 3.50
CA ALA A 67 15.36 2.92 3.42
C ALA A 67 16.72 3.38 2.90
N GLU A 68 17.79 2.65 3.15
CA GLU A 68 19.15 3.02 2.68
C GLU A 68 19.27 2.99 1.15
N THR A 69 18.50 2.17 0.46
CA THR A 69 18.66 1.94 -0.98
C THR A 69 17.45 2.34 -1.83
N SER A 70 16.32 2.68 -1.20
CA SER A 70 15.06 2.96 -1.89
C SER A 70 14.63 4.43 -1.71
N ASP A 71 13.86 4.94 -2.65
CA ASP A 71 13.27 6.29 -2.59
C ASP A 71 11.88 6.23 -1.96
N LEU A 72 11.21 5.09 -2.10
CA LEU A 72 9.91 4.79 -1.50
C LEU A 72 9.87 3.34 -1.03
N ILE A 73 9.29 3.11 0.14
CA ILE A 73 8.90 1.79 0.62
C ILE A 73 7.36 1.71 0.58
N ILE A 74 6.83 0.61 0.05
CA ILE A 74 5.40 0.31 0.05
C ILE A 74 5.17 -0.96 0.86
N THR A 75 4.33 -0.87 1.91
CA THR A 75 3.88 -2.04 2.64
C THR A 75 2.42 -2.36 2.31
N THR A 76 2.05 -3.62 2.31
CA THR A 76 0.65 -4.08 2.25
C THR A 76 0.34 -4.93 3.48
N GLY A 77 -0.69 -4.57 4.25
CA GLY A 77 -0.94 -5.09 5.59
C GLY A 77 -0.24 -4.26 6.67
N GLY A 78 -0.43 -4.59 7.93
CA GLY A 78 0.18 -3.94 9.09
C GLY A 78 -0.24 -2.48 9.32
N VAL A 79 -1.32 -2.00 8.70
CA VAL A 79 -1.85 -0.64 8.85
C VAL A 79 -3.31 -0.65 9.31
N SER A 80 -3.67 -1.58 10.17
CA SER A 80 -4.99 -1.68 10.77
C SER A 80 -5.13 -0.74 11.96
N VAL A 81 -6.36 -0.51 12.43
CA VAL A 81 -6.63 0.29 13.63
C VAL A 81 -6.43 -0.49 14.94
N GLY A 82 -5.83 -1.67 14.91
CA GLY A 82 -5.56 -2.53 16.07
C GLY A 82 -4.29 -2.15 16.83
N GLU A 83 -4.14 -2.70 18.03
CA GLU A 83 -2.96 -2.51 18.91
C GLU A 83 -1.68 -3.15 18.36
N GLU A 84 -1.79 -4.07 17.39
CA GLU A 84 -0.69 -4.80 16.74
C GLU A 84 -0.21 -4.13 15.44
N ASP A 85 -0.25 -2.79 15.37
CA ASP A 85 0.19 -2.08 14.17
C ASP A 85 1.69 -1.85 14.18
N HIS A 86 2.44 -2.85 13.70
CA HIS A 86 3.89 -2.82 13.69
C HIS A 86 4.47 -1.78 12.70
N ILE A 87 3.77 -1.46 11.61
CA ILE A 87 4.21 -0.41 10.66
C ILE A 87 4.18 0.97 11.32
N ARG A 88 3.11 1.28 12.05
CA ARG A 88 3.02 2.54 12.79
C ARG A 88 4.13 2.70 13.82
N ALA A 89 4.31 1.68 14.65
CA ALA A 89 5.33 1.67 15.69
C ALA A 89 6.76 1.76 15.09
N ALA A 90 7.01 1.06 13.98
CA ALA A 90 8.28 1.09 13.29
C ALA A 90 8.56 2.49 12.69
N LEU A 91 7.60 3.10 12.01
CA LEU A 91 7.75 4.46 11.47
C LEU A 91 8.02 5.48 12.58
N GLN A 92 7.31 5.41 13.69
CA GLN A 92 7.54 6.30 14.84
C GLN A 92 8.93 6.13 15.48
N SER A 93 9.51 4.93 15.40
CA SER A 93 10.85 4.67 15.95
C SER A 93 12.00 4.99 15.00
N LEU A 94 11.79 4.90 13.68
CA LEU A 94 12.82 5.10 12.65
C LEU A 94 12.80 6.49 12.03
N GLY A 95 11.68 7.21 12.11
CA GLY A 95 11.50 8.46 11.41
C GLY A 95 10.24 9.18 11.82
N GLU A 96 9.52 9.71 10.86
CA GLU A 96 8.34 10.55 11.08
C GLU A 96 7.09 9.92 10.45
N LEU A 97 6.03 9.78 11.24
CA LEU A 97 4.69 9.43 10.76
C LEU A 97 3.88 10.71 10.54
N GLN A 98 3.58 11.05 9.29
CA GLN A 98 2.93 12.30 8.89
C GLN A 98 1.42 12.13 8.67
N LEU A 99 0.99 10.97 8.20
CA LEU A 99 -0.42 10.68 7.94
C LEU A 99 -0.80 9.27 8.40
N TRP A 100 -1.92 9.19 9.09
CA TRP A 100 -2.52 7.93 9.55
C TRP A 100 -4.01 7.94 9.31
N SER A 101 -4.49 7.06 8.43
CA SER A 101 -5.87 6.90 8.00
C SER A 101 -6.42 7.98 7.06
N LEU A 102 -7.41 7.58 6.26
CA LEU A 102 -8.06 8.39 5.24
C LEU A 102 -9.58 8.39 5.41
N SER A 103 -10.23 9.49 5.02
CA SER A 103 -11.68 9.56 4.95
C SER A 103 -12.20 9.07 3.59
N MET A 104 -11.83 7.82 3.23
CA MET A 104 -12.29 7.18 1.99
C MET A 104 -12.79 5.74 2.24
N LYS A 105 -13.59 5.23 1.31
CA LYS A 105 -14.18 3.88 1.34
C LYS A 105 -14.24 3.29 -0.07
N PRO A 106 -13.62 2.11 -0.29
CA PRO A 106 -12.70 1.42 0.62
C PRO A 106 -11.36 2.15 0.74
N GLY A 107 -10.53 1.79 1.74
CA GLY A 107 -9.17 2.32 1.87
C GLY A 107 -8.97 3.29 3.04
N LYS A 108 -9.76 3.16 4.13
CA LYS A 108 -9.55 3.94 5.36
C LYS A 108 -8.15 3.74 5.97
N PRO A 109 -7.64 2.50 6.16
CA PRO A 109 -6.28 2.31 6.63
C PRO A 109 -5.28 2.78 5.58
N PHE A 110 -4.38 3.65 5.99
CA PHE A 110 -3.28 4.16 5.16
C PHE A 110 -2.26 4.82 6.06
N ALA A 111 -0.99 4.61 5.81
CA ALA A 111 0.09 5.31 6.49
C ALA A 111 0.97 6.04 5.48
N TYR A 112 1.47 7.21 5.87
CA TYR A 112 2.54 7.89 5.15
C TYR A 112 3.52 8.48 6.14
N GLY A 113 4.78 8.29 5.87
CA GLY A 113 5.86 8.81 6.66
C GLY A 113 7.18 8.82 5.91
N SER A 114 8.26 9.11 6.63
CA SER A 114 9.61 9.12 6.08
C SER A 114 10.63 8.62 7.09
N ILE A 115 11.69 8.00 6.58
CA ILE A 115 12.84 7.51 7.36
C ILE A 115 14.09 8.22 6.83
N ALA A 116 14.82 8.91 7.69
CA ALA A 116 16.08 9.53 7.33
C ALA A 116 17.13 8.44 6.96
N ARG A 117 17.85 8.63 5.87
CA ARG A 117 18.94 7.72 5.49
C ARG A 117 20.16 7.97 6.37
N GLY A 118 20.82 6.89 6.79
CA GLY A 118 22.00 6.96 7.65
C GLY A 118 23.20 7.66 7.01
N ASN A 119 23.23 7.74 5.68
CA ASN A 119 24.28 8.41 4.91
C ASN A 119 24.07 9.93 4.71
N GLY A 120 23.05 10.53 5.30
CA GLY A 120 22.71 11.95 5.14
C GLY A 120 22.14 12.34 3.77
N GLN A 121 21.82 11.39 2.90
CA GLN A 121 21.29 11.63 1.54
C GLN A 121 19.76 11.74 1.51
N GLY A 122 19.20 12.56 2.39
CA GLY A 122 17.76 12.79 2.43
C GLY A 122 16.98 11.70 3.16
N ALA A 123 15.73 11.51 2.78
CA ALA A 123 14.84 10.54 3.41
C ALA A 123 14.23 9.57 2.39
N CYS A 124 13.96 8.35 2.82
CA CYS A 124 13.13 7.40 2.12
C CYS A 124 11.67 7.60 2.55
N HIS A 125 10.76 7.74 1.61
CA HIS A 125 9.33 7.79 1.90
C HIS A 125 8.79 6.39 2.21
N VAL A 126 7.77 6.31 3.06
CA VAL A 126 7.11 5.05 3.39
C VAL A 126 5.60 5.22 3.26
N THR A 127 4.98 4.30 2.54
CA THR A 127 3.52 4.22 2.44
C THR A 127 3.04 2.84 2.89
N GLY A 128 2.14 2.82 3.86
CA GLY A 128 1.44 1.61 4.29
C GLY A 128 0.04 1.54 3.68
N LEU A 129 -0.24 0.45 2.98
CA LEU A 129 -1.51 0.21 2.29
C LEU A 129 -2.32 -0.87 3.01
N PRO A 130 -3.66 -0.85 2.91
CA PRO A 130 -4.50 -1.88 3.50
C PRO A 130 -4.14 -3.28 3.03
N GLY A 131 -4.35 -4.32 3.85
CA GLY A 131 -4.24 -5.72 3.44
C GLY A 131 -5.29 -6.14 2.41
N ASN A 132 -6.51 -5.57 2.46
CA ASN A 132 -7.57 -5.87 1.50
C ASN A 132 -7.17 -5.46 0.07
N PRO A 133 -7.18 -6.38 -0.93
CA PRO A 133 -6.69 -6.11 -2.28
C PRO A 133 -7.40 -4.95 -3.00
N VAL A 134 -8.72 -4.83 -2.84
CA VAL A 134 -9.49 -3.73 -3.47
C VAL A 134 -9.12 -2.39 -2.87
N SER A 135 -8.94 -2.35 -1.55
CA SER A 135 -8.51 -1.15 -0.84
C SER A 135 -7.07 -0.76 -1.22
N SER A 136 -6.15 -1.72 -1.25
CA SER A 136 -4.76 -1.52 -1.67
C SER A 136 -4.67 -0.98 -3.09
N PHE A 137 -5.39 -1.61 -4.02
CA PHE A 137 -5.41 -1.18 -5.43
C PHE A 137 -5.93 0.25 -5.56
N LEU A 138 -7.03 0.57 -4.88
CA LEU A 138 -7.62 1.91 -4.94
C LEU A 138 -6.70 2.97 -4.31
N THR A 139 -6.16 2.71 -3.12
CA THR A 139 -5.22 3.65 -2.46
C THR A 139 -3.95 3.83 -3.26
N PHE A 140 -3.45 2.77 -3.90
CA PHE A 140 -2.34 2.88 -4.84
C PHE A 140 -2.68 3.85 -5.99
N LEU A 141 -3.79 3.66 -6.69
CA LEU A 141 -4.15 4.49 -7.83
C LEU A 141 -4.38 5.96 -7.46
N MET A 142 -5.01 6.19 -6.30
CA MET A 142 -5.42 7.55 -5.89
C MET A 142 -4.32 8.34 -5.19
N LEU A 143 -3.36 7.68 -4.54
CA LEU A 143 -2.35 8.32 -3.70
C LEU A 143 -0.92 7.95 -4.11
N VAL A 144 -0.59 6.66 -4.18
CA VAL A 144 0.80 6.23 -4.43
C VAL A 144 1.22 6.52 -5.87
N ARG A 145 0.35 6.25 -6.84
CA ARG A 145 0.65 6.55 -8.25
C ARG A 145 0.93 8.04 -8.49
N PRO A 146 0.08 9.00 -8.11
CA PRO A 146 0.39 10.42 -8.28
C PRO A 146 1.64 10.84 -7.51
N PHE A 147 1.87 10.30 -6.32
CA PHE A 147 3.07 10.55 -5.55
C PHE A 147 4.34 10.07 -6.29
N LEU A 148 4.35 8.84 -6.80
CA LEU A 148 5.45 8.30 -7.61
C LEU A 148 5.71 9.14 -8.87
N LEU A 149 4.65 9.53 -9.57
CA LEU A 149 4.79 10.39 -10.76
C LEU A 149 5.40 11.75 -10.41
N THR A 150 5.04 12.32 -9.24
CA THR A 150 5.65 13.56 -8.75
C THR A 150 7.14 13.36 -8.45
N LEU A 151 7.52 12.26 -7.80
CA LEU A 151 8.93 11.92 -7.55
C LEU A 151 9.73 11.73 -8.86
N GLN A 152 9.06 11.30 -9.92
CA GLN A 152 9.64 11.15 -11.26
C GLN A 152 9.67 12.46 -12.06
N GLY A 153 9.20 13.58 -11.49
CA GLY A 153 9.20 14.90 -12.14
C GLY A 153 7.99 15.18 -13.03
N ALA A 154 6.96 14.34 -13.02
CA ALA A 154 5.74 14.62 -13.78
C ALA A 154 4.94 15.76 -13.13
N THR A 155 4.36 16.63 -13.95
CA THR A 155 3.57 17.79 -13.50
C THR A 155 2.04 17.52 -13.50
N ARG A 156 1.58 16.60 -14.34
CA ARG A 156 0.18 16.17 -14.43
C ARG A 156 0.01 14.79 -13.81
N VAL A 157 -0.26 14.74 -12.52
CA VAL A 157 -0.25 13.49 -11.75
C VAL A 157 -1.62 13.08 -11.24
N ALA A 158 -2.53 14.03 -11.03
CA ALA A 158 -3.88 13.75 -10.54
C ALA A 158 -4.71 12.97 -11.58
N PRO A 159 -5.50 11.97 -11.15
CA PRO A 159 -6.46 11.33 -12.04
C PRO A 159 -7.49 12.36 -12.56
N GLU A 160 -7.75 12.35 -13.85
CA GLU A 160 -8.76 13.22 -14.46
C GLU A 160 -10.15 12.57 -14.35
N PRO A 161 -11.10 13.17 -13.62
CA PRO A 161 -12.43 12.62 -13.48
C PRO A 161 -13.28 12.92 -14.72
N VAL A 162 -14.04 11.94 -15.17
CA VAL A 162 -15.06 12.11 -16.20
C VAL A 162 -16.44 12.08 -15.52
N LYS A 163 -17.23 13.14 -15.70
CA LYS A 163 -18.59 13.18 -15.16
C LYS A 163 -19.50 12.30 -16.00
N MET A 164 -20.22 11.40 -15.35
CA MET A 164 -21.19 10.52 -15.98
C MET A 164 -22.45 10.44 -15.11
N ARG A 165 -23.60 10.23 -15.76
CA ARG A 165 -24.85 9.98 -15.04
C ARG A 165 -24.80 8.56 -14.46
N ALA A 166 -25.12 8.39 -13.16
CA ALA A 166 -25.32 7.09 -12.57
C ALA A 166 -26.65 6.49 -13.04
N ASP A 167 -26.64 5.22 -13.41
CA ASP A 167 -27.81 4.44 -13.81
C ASP A 167 -28.16 3.45 -12.68
N PHE A 168 -28.15 3.96 -11.46
CA PHE A 168 -28.50 3.23 -10.24
C PHE A 168 -28.81 4.23 -9.12
N ASP A 169 -29.60 3.77 -8.14
CA ASP A 169 -29.92 4.53 -6.95
C ASP A 169 -28.85 4.31 -5.87
N TRP A 170 -28.42 5.41 -5.22
CA TRP A 170 -27.54 5.36 -4.06
C TRP A 170 -28.21 6.09 -2.89
N PRO A 171 -29.12 5.42 -2.16
CA PRO A 171 -30.04 6.09 -1.25
C PRO A 171 -29.39 6.64 0.01
N ARG A 172 -28.18 6.16 0.37
CA ARG A 172 -27.52 6.61 1.59
C ARG A 172 -26.02 6.85 1.35
N ALA A 173 -25.62 8.11 1.37
CA ALA A 173 -24.22 8.49 1.31
C ALA A 173 -23.48 8.11 2.60
N ASP A 174 -22.23 7.65 2.48
CA ASP A 174 -21.30 7.52 3.60
C ASP A 174 -20.71 8.90 3.95
N LYS A 175 -20.26 9.08 5.19
CA LYS A 175 -19.52 10.29 5.60
C LYS A 175 -18.16 10.41 4.94
N ARG A 176 -17.61 9.29 4.46
CA ARG A 176 -16.33 9.20 3.74
C ARG A 176 -16.58 9.32 2.24
N ARG A 177 -15.56 9.72 1.50
CA ARG A 177 -15.59 9.67 0.04
C ARG A 177 -15.65 8.21 -0.42
N GLU A 178 -16.74 7.82 -1.05
CA GLU A 178 -16.94 6.46 -1.55
C GLU A 178 -16.46 6.31 -2.99
N PHE A 179 -15.84 5.17 -3.24
CA PHE A 179 -15.40 4.73 -4.56
C PHE A 179 -16.05 3.40 -4.89
N LEU A 180 -16.90 3.41 -5.90
CA LEU A 180 -17.63 2.23 -6.36
C LEU A 180 -16.99 1.68 -7.63
N ARG A 181 -16.97 0.36 -7.74
CA ARG A 181 -16.64 -0.28 -9.01
C ARG A 181 -17.85 -0.17 -9.91
N ALA A 182 -17.68 0.46 -11.05
CA ALA A 182 -18.74 0.64 -12.03
C ALA A 182 -18.25 0.27 -13.42
N ARG A 183 -19.19 0.01 -14.31
CA ARG A 183 -18.93 -0.17 -15.74
C ARG A 183 -19.80 0.81 -16.52
N ARG A 184 -19.32 1.23 -17.68
CA ARG A 184 -20.12 1.99 -18.62
C ARG A 184 -21.14 1.06 -19.28
N ASN A 185 -22.41 1.48 -19.32
CA ASN A 185 -23.38 0.84 -20.20
C ASN A 185 -23.03 1.20 -21.65
N ALA A 186 -23.26 0.26 -22.56
CA ALA A 186 -23.29 0.60 -23.99
C ALA A 186 -24.45 1.58 -24.19
N ALA A 187 -24.18 2.67 -24.88
CA ALA A 187 -25.21 3.60 -25.32
C ALA A 187 -26.04 2.97 -26.43
#